data_40c14a81fa7a44ff0c9193bcd46aa468
#
_entry.id   40c14a81fa7a44ff0c9193bcd46aa468
#
_cell.length_a   1.000
_cell.length_b   1.000
_cell.length_c   1.000
_cell.angle_alpha   90.00
_cell.angle_beta   90.00
_cell.angle_gamma   90.00
#
_symmetry.space_group_name_H-M   'P 1'
#
loop_
_entity.id
_entity.type
_entity.pdbx_description
1 polymer ?
#
loop_
_entity_poly.entity_id
_entity_poly.type
_entity_poly.pdbx_seq_one_letter_code
_entity_poly.pdbx_strand_id
1 'polypeptide(L)'
;MNLAFTVSDSYIDYMGTTLYSIMLHTRKSPVSVYVLTSDISDYSRFKLQKLEDRFHNLNIHILVVDAKQFEDLPLNRSHITRPEVYFRMAFASLLPDLDRILYLDSDILAQKDLQPLWETPLDGAYMAAVSEPPSEGGFDYRRSIGMTDPTYYFNSGVLLMDLKKIREDKIESLLFECGHAIKDKIRLQDQDIINVALEGKIKALDPIYNYGYMERQANLRKEADIVLNHYSLEKPWNRQLDVPEYNRLAVNRYLECHQAYLQFIEPKISLVLPIFEAADNLDKTLDSIAQQVYRNIDCIILDYSADRETKEKCLAAVKPSSIFRYYHFTPNNQHNFLKEGLEKMAGSYLSLIYANDWVDSFYLAKLFLALEENQADISKVSCSQFEQTTGNFYFFNPLWQEKQVLDGKSYLQQTQLAPSQQVAYYQSLSGMLLAPQVVTRAWQRRTDLPGQLLTRFLLHSQASLVYLPEVAYISSNSQPVQTLISNSQETSDYFTALMAYHVLTKGADKDFYHQELLSLSNNTATLPPNLAEEIDIQLALLS
;
A
#
# COMPACT_ATOMS: atom_id res chain seq x y z
N MET A 1 -13.63 -0.50 26.34
CA MET A 1 -12.68 0.63 26.24
C MET A 1 -12.93 1.33 24.93
N ASN A 2 -13.07 2.66 24.94
CA ASN A 2 -13.24 3.46 23.74
C ASN A 2 -11.92 4.15 23.40
N LEU A 3 -11.39 3.89 22.23
CA LEU A 3 -10.17 4.53 21.69
C LEU A 3 -10.54 5.51 20.59
N ALA A 4 -9.79 6.58 20.43
CA ALA A 4 -9.90 7.48 19.29
C ALA A 4 -8.55 7.73 18.62
N PHE A 5 -8.59 7.86 17.29
CA PHE A 5 -7.48 8.31 16.46
C PHE A 5 -7.96 9.42 15.54
N THR A 6 -7.11 10.39 15.29
CA THR A 6 -7.35 11.42 14.28
C THR A 6 -6.26 11.32 13.23
N VAL A 7 -6.60 10.90 12.03
CA VAL A 7 -5.63 10.53 10.99
C VAL A 7 -6.09 10.96 9.60
N SER A 8 -5.14 11.29 8.74
CA SER A 8 -5.37 11.36 7.30
C SER A 8 -5.23 9.97 6.67
N ASP A 9 -5.77 9.79 5.46
CA ASP A 9 -5.69 8.52 4.72
C ASP A 9 -4.26 7.97 4.61
N SER A 10 -3.28 8.84 4.40
CA SER A 10 -1.85 8.47 4.32
C SER A 10 -1.23 7.93 5.62
N TYR A 11 -1.89 8.13 6.77
CA TYR A 11 -1.42 7.67 8.08
C TYR A 11 -2.14 6.42 8.59
N ILE A 12 -3.08 5.86 7.82
CA ILE A 12 -3.86 4.67 8.21
C ILE A 12 -2.96 3.46 8.51
N ASP A 13 -1.87 3.25 7.78
CA ASP A 13 -0.96 2.12 8.06
C ASP A 13 -0.20 2.26 9.38
N TYR A 14 0.16 3.48 9.75
CA TYR A 14 0.82 3.74 11.03
C TYR A 14 -0.17 3.59 12.19
N MET A 15 -1.36 4.17 12.05
CA MET A 15 -2.47 3.98 13.00
C MET A 15 -2.85 2.49 13.11
N GLY A 16 -2.93 1.78 11.99
CA GLY A 16 -3.17 0.34 11.94
C GLY A 16 -2.13 -0.46 12.73
N THR A 17 -0.84 -0.08 12.64
CA THR A 17 0.24 -0.66 13.45
C THR A 17 0.04 -0.41 14.93
N THR A 18 -0.30 0.82 15.30
CA THR A 18 -0.64 1.17 16.69
C THR A 18 -1.80 0.32 17.20
N LEU A 19 -2.90 0.26 16.46
CA LEU A 19 -4.08 -0.54 16.82
C LEU A 19 -3.77 -2.04 16.88
N TYR A 20 -3.02 -2.57 15.92
CA TYR A 20 -2.57 -3.96 15.93
C TYR A 20 -1.77 -4.28 17.18
N SER A 21 -0.82 -3.41 17.59
CA SER A 21 -0.04 -3.59 18.81
C SER A 21 -0.92 -3.59 20.07
N ILE A 22 -1.94 -2.73 20.13
CA ILE A 22 -2.91 -2.68 21.25
C ILE A 22 -3.69 -4.00 21.32
N MET A 23 -4.20 -4.47 20.20
CA MET A 23 -5.03 -5.69 20.14
C MET A 23 -4.25 -6.97 20.45
N LEU A 24 -2.94 -7.00 20.23
CA LEU A 24 -2.09 -8.12 20.66
C LEU A 24 -2.05 -8.27 22.19
N HIS A 25 -2.23 -7.18 22.93
CA HIS A 25 -2.19 -7.14 24.40
C HIS A 25 -3.57 -7.07 25.06
N THR A 26 -4.61 -6.57 24.36
CA THR A 26 -5.97 -6.39 24.85
C THR A 26 -6.89 -7.48 24.30
N ARG A 27 -6.80 -8.71 24.85
CA ARG A 27 -7.49 -9.88 24.29
C ARG A 27 -8.89 -10.14 24.85
N LYS A 28 -9.20 -9.64 26.04
CA LYS A 28 -10.42 -10.02 26.78
C LYS A 28 -11.48 -8.92 26.84
N SER A 29 -11.07 -7.67 26.81
CA SER A 29 -11.98 -6.53 26.91
C SER A 29 -12.46 -6.08 25.53
N PRO A 30 -13.75 -5.75 25.35
CA PRO A 30 -14.23 -5.11 24.12
C PRO A 30 -13.52 -3.77 23.89
N VAL A 31 -13.13 -3.53 22.67
CA VAL A 31 -12.48 -2.29 22.21
C VAL A 31 -13.29 -1.69 21.08
N SER A 32 -13.83 -0.49 21.28
CA SER A 32 -14.45 0.32 20.24
C SER A 32 -13.48 1.41 19.82
N VAL A 33 -13.15 1.48 18.53
CA VAL A 33 -12.19 2.44 17.96
C VAL A 33 -12.95 3.44 17.11
N TYR A 34 -12.73 4.72 17.35
CA TYR A 34 -13.29 5.83 16.60
C TYR A 34 -12.19 6.48 15.78
N VAL A 35 -12.22 6.28 14.46
CA VAL A 35 -11.26 6.84 13.50
C VAL A 35 -11.88 8.10 12.89
N LEU A 36 -11.35 9.26 13.25
CA LEU A 36 -11.81 10.56 12.76
C LEU A 36 -10.84 11.04 11.68
N THR A 37 -11.37 11.33 10.52
CA THR A 37 -10.59 11.71 9.33
C THR A 37 -11.35 12.73 8.48
N SER A 38 -10.66 13.53 7.69
CA SER A 38 -11.31 14.41 6.70
C SER A 38 -11.67 13.67 5.40
N ASP A 39 -10.90 12.64 5.07
CA ASP A 39 -11.08 11.79 3.90
C ASP A 39 -10.55 10.36 4.17
N ILE A 40 -11.09 9.37 3.49
CA ILE A 40 -10.60 7.99 3.59
C ILE A 40 -10.91 7.20 2.32
N SER A 41 -9.88 6.57 1.75
CA SER A 41 -9.99 5.72 0.56
C SER A 41 -10.67 4.38 0.87
N ASP A 42 -11.24 3.74 -0.16
CA ASP A 42 -11.81 2.40 -0.03
C ASP A 42 -10.75 1.38 0.39
N TYR A 43 -9.51 1.56 -0.06
CA TYR A 43 -8.41 0.69 0.34
C TYR A 43 -8.07 0.82 1.83
N SER A 44 -8.09 2.02 2.38
CA SER A 44 -7.91 2.24 3.82
C SER A 44 -9.09 1.68 4.64
N ARG A 45 -10.32 1.80 4.16
CA ARG A 45 -11.50 1.16 4.77
C ARG A 45 -11.36 -0.36 4.79
N PHE A 46 -10.91 -0.95 3.69
CA PHE A 46 -10.64 -2.38 3.60
C PHE A 46 -9.60 -2.83 4.64
N LYS A 47 -8.50 -2.09 4.82
CA LYS A 47 -7.48 -2.40 5.84
C LYS A 47 -8.05 -2.39 7.26
N LEU A 48 -8.88 -1.42 7.57
CA LEU A 48 -9.55 -1.32 8.88
C LEU A 48 -10.54 -2.48 9.09
N GLN A 49 -11.30 -2.85 8.07
CA GLN A 49 -12.19 -4.01 8.13
C GLN A 49 -11.41 -5.32 8.36
N LYS A 50 -10.28 -5.52 7.69
CA LYS A 50 -9.42 -6.69 7.93
C LYS A 50 -8.91 -6.76 9.38
N LEU A 51 -8.61 -5.62 10.02
CA LEU A 51 -8.26 -5.60 11.45
C LEU A 51 -9.44 -6.01 12.33
N GLU A 52 -10.64 -5.49 12.05
CA GLU A 52 -11.85 -5.84 12.77
C GLU A 52 -12.18 -7.33 12.65
N ASP A 53 -12.09 -7.90 11.45
CA ASP A 53 -12.29 -9.32 11.19
C ASP A 53 -11.29 -10.23 11.95
N ARG A 54 -10.08 -9.73 12.17
CA ARG A 54 -9.01 -10.46 12.88
C ARG A 54 -9.24 -10.56 14.37
N PHE A 55 -9.77 -9.50 14.97
CA PHE A 55 -9.89 -9.36 16.41
C PHE A 55 -11.37 -9.28 16.83
N HIS A 56 -11.94 -10.42 17.21
CA HIS A 56 -13.37 -10.58 17.56
C HIS A 56 -13.88 -9.62 18.65
N ASN A 57 -13.00 -8.99 19.42
CA ASN A 57 -13.31 -8.00 20.46
C ASN A 57 -13.06 -6.56 20.01
N LEU A 58 -12.79 -6.32 18.71
CA LEU A 58 -12.57 -5.01 18.11
C LEU A 58 -13.81 -4.60 17.32
N ASN A 59 -14.20 -3.33 17.44
CA ASN A 59 -15.23 -2.69 16.62
C ASN A 59 -14.72 -1.31 16.16
N ILE A 60 -14.72 -1.02 14.85
CA ILE A 60 -14.15 0.20 14.28
C ILE A 60 -15.25 1.08 13.69
N HIS A 61 -15.34 2.31 14.17
CA HIS A 61 -16.25 3.36 13.69
C HIS A 61 -15.44 4.42 12.95
N ILE A 62 -15.74 4.62 11.67
CA ILE A 62 -15.08 5.63 10.84
C ILE A 62 -15.99 6.85 10.74
N LEU A 63 -15.51 8.01 11.18
CA LEU A 63 -16.20 9.28 11.14
C LEU A 63 -15.46 10.24 10.19
N VAL A 64 -16.14 10.63 9.12
CA VAL A 64 -15.62 11.68 8.22
C VAL A 64 -16.07 13.02 8.78
N VAL A 65 -15.09 13.84 9.16
CA VAL A 65 -15.29 15.13 9.83
C VAL A 65 -15.14 16.28 8.82
N ASP A 66 -16.08 17.21 8.81
CA ASP A 66 -15.92 18.44 8.02
C ASP A 66 -14.80 19.31 8.62
N ALA A 67 -13.70 19.40 7.89
CA ALA A 67 -12.50 20.12 8.34
C ALA A 67 -12.69 21.66 8.39
N LYS A 68 -13.75 22.21 7.78
CA LYS A 68 -13.97 23.66 7.69
C LYS A 68 -14.01 24.36 9.05
N GLN A 69 -14.54 23.70 10.07
CA GLN A 69 -14.60 24.28 11.43
C GLN A 69 -13.20 24.50 12.06
N PHE A 70 -12.13 23.98 11.47
CA PHE A 70 -10.75 24.08 11.96
C PHE A 70 -9.86 24.94 11.07
N GLU A 71 -10.35 25.47 9.94
CA GLU A 71 -9.56 26.20 8.93
C GLU A 71 -8.91 27.49 9.47
N ASP A 72 -9.49 28.09 10.50
CA ASP A 72 -8.96 29.32 11.14
C ASP A 72 -7.79 29.05 12.10
N LEU A 73 -7.50 27.78 12.40
CA LEU A 73 -6.40 27.38 13.27
C LEU A 73 -5.12 27.12 12.46
N PRO A 74 -3.95 27.60 12.91
CA PRO A 74 -2.73 27.56 12.12
C PRO A 74 -2.12 26.16 11.99
N LEU A 75 -1.73 25.80 10.78
CA LEU A 75 -0.94 24.61 10.46
C LEU A 75 0.53 25.01 10.22
N ASN A 76 1.26 25.31 11.31
CA ASN A 76 2.52 26.04 11.26
C ASN A 76 3.77 25.17 11.07
N ARG A 77 3.66 23.86 10.84
CA ARG A 77 4.82 22.97 10.67
C ARG A 77 4.85 22.35 9.28
N SER A 78 6.04 22.25 8.71
CA SER A 78 6.25 21.67 7.37
C SER A 78 5.78 20.21 7.23
N HIS A 79 5.64 19.49 8.33
CA HIS A 79 5.17 18.09 8.38
C HIS A 79 3.73 17.92 8.92
N ILE A 80 3.11 18.98 9.44
CA ILE A 80 1.70 18.99 9.89
C ILE A 80 0.95 19.95 8.97
N THR A 81 0.38 19.40 7.91
CA THR A 81 -0.30 20.16 6.86
C THR A 81 -1.80 19.93 6.84
N ARG A 82 -2.34 19.14 7.78
CA ARG A 82 -3.72 18.71 7.77
C ARG A 82 -4.44 19.02 9.08
N PRO A 83 -5.75 19.35 9.03
CA PRO A 83 -6.55 19.78 10.17
C PRO A 83 -6.87 18.67 11.18
N GLU A 84 -6.66 17.39 10.84
CA GLU A 84 -6.96 16.25 11.71
C GLU A 84 -6.29 16.37 13.08
N VAL A 85 -5.19 17.09 13.19
CA VAL A 85 -4.50 17.37 14.45
C VAL A 85 -5.41 18.09 15.47
N TYR A 86 -6.38 18.86 15.01
CA TYR A 86 -7.32 19.59 15.87
C TYR A 86 -8.60 18.83 16.21
N PHE A 87 -8.92 17.72 15.54
CA PHE A 87 -10.18 17.00 15.74
C PHE A 87 -10.34 16.52 17.18
N ARG A 88 -9.23 16.23 17.88
CA ARG A 88 -9.27 15.80 19.29
C ARG A 88 -9.83 16.87 20.24
N MET A 89 -9.83 18.14 19.86
CA MET A 89 -10.43 19.23 20.65
C MET A 89 -11.96 19.23 20.59
N ALA A 90 -12.56 18.55 19.60
CA ALA A 90 -14.00 18.49 19.36
C ALA A 90 -14.62 17.11 19.61
N PHE A 91 -13.94 16.21 20.34
CA PHE A 91 -14.45 14.86 20.58
C PHE A 91 -15.77 14.84 21.34
N ALA A 92 -16.00 15.78 22.24
CA ALA A 92 -17.20 15.78 23.05
C ALA A 92 -18.46 16.10 22.24
N SER A 93 -18.35 16.91 21.18
CA SER A 93 -19.43 17.18 20.22
C SER A 93 -19.50 16.13 19.10
N LEU A 94 -18.35 15.64 18.60
CA LEU A 94 -18.29 14.65 17.53
C LEU A 94 -18.71 13.24 17.99
N LEU A 95 -18.58 12.94 19.28
CA LEU A 95 -18.91 11.66 19.91
C LEU A 95 -19.88 11.86 21.08
N PRO A 96 -21.12 12.35 20.84
CA PRO A 96 -22.03 12.79 21.89
C PRO A 96 -22.49 11.68 22.83
N ASP A 97 -22.49 10.44 22.37
CA ASP A 97 -22.96 9.28 23.14
C ASP A 97 -21.88 8.69 24.07
N LEU A 98 -20.63 9.21 24.01
CA LEU A 98 -19.54 8.73 24.84
C LEU A 98 -19.30 9.63 26.05
N ASP A 99 -19.19 9.03 27.22
CA ASP A 99 -18.79 9.73 28.44
C ASP A 99 -17.28 9.83 28.61
N ARG A 100 -16.53 8.87 28.01
CA ARG A 100 -15.09 8.76 28.20
C ARG A 100 -14.41 8.21 26.95
N ILE A 101 -13.20 8.71 26.63
CA ILE A 101 -12.40 8.22 25.52
C ILE A 101 -10.89 8.26 25.88
N LEU A 102 -10.12 7.33 25.31
CA LEU A 102 -8.67 7.35 25.30
C LEU A 102 -8.21 7.68 23.89
N TYR A 103 -7.68 8.88 23.68
CA TYR A 103 -7.07 9.30 22.45
C TYR A 103 -5.61 8.85 22.37
N LEU A 104 -5.18 8.40 21.21
CA LEU A 104 -3.82 7.99 20.92
C LEU A 104 -3.37 8.55 19.56
N ASP A 105 -2.15 9.07 19.51
CA ASP A 105 -1.49 9.38 18.25
C ASP A 105 -1.20 8.10 17.44
N SER A 106 -1.08 8.22 16.13
CA SER A 106 -0.86 7.09 15.20
C SER A 106 0.58 6.55 15.21
N ASP A 107 1.49 7.19 15.90
CA ASP A 107 2.91 6.85 16.02
C ASP A 107 3.26 6.30 17.42
N ILE A 108 2.37 5.50 17.95
CA ILE A 108 2.49 4.83 19.25
C ILE A 108 2.63 3.32 19.06
N LEU A 109 3.40 2.67 19.93
CA LEU A 109 3.46 1.22 20.04
C LEU A 109 3.08 0.77 21.45
N ALA A 110 2.03 -0.02 21.56
CA ALA A 110 1.64 -0.65 22.83
C ALA A 110 2.52 -1.89 23.11
N GLN A 111 3.00 -2.02 24.34
CA GLN A 111 3.76 -3.16 24.82
C GLN A 111 3.01 -3.95 25.91
N LYS A 112 1.91 -3.42 26.41
CA LYS A 112 1.07 -4.02 27.46
C LYS A 112 -0.39 -3.66 27.28
N ASP A 113 -1.24 -4.31 28.09
CA ASP A 113 -2.67 -4.02 28.16
C ASP A 113 -2.92 -2.58 28.61
N LEU A 114 -3.84 -1.90 27.93
CA LEU A 114 -4.23 -0.52 28.22
C LEU A 114 -5.35 -0.42 29.27
N GLN A 115 -5.90 -1.54 29.75
CA GLN A 115 -6.99 -1.51 30.72
C GLN A 115 -6.65 -0.70 31.98
N PRO A 116 -5.43 -0.80 32.58
CA PRO A 116 -5.07 0.03 33.73
C PRO A 116 -5.06 1.53 33.43
N LEU A 117 -4.64 1.94 32.23
CA LEU A 117 -4.71 3.33 31.79
C LEU A 117 -6.16 3.79 31.63
N TRP A 118 -6.98 2.97 30.97
CA TRP A 118 -8.41 3.24 30.76
C TRP A 118 -9.16 3.44 32.07
N GLU A 119 -8.84 2.67 33.10
CA GLU A 119 -9.50 2.70 34.42
C GLU A 119 -8.96 3.81 35.35
N THR A 120 -7.93 4.55 34.95
CA THR A 120 -7.36 5.63 35.76
C THR A 120 -8.43 6.67 36.12
N PRO A 121 -8.70 6.95 37.39
CA PRO A 121 -9.67 7.97 37.80
C PRO A 121 -9.16 9.35 37.39
N LEU A 122 -10.05 10.23 36.93
CA LEU A 122 -9.69 11.61 36.53
C LEU A 122 -9.77 12.63 37.67
N ASP A 123 -10.37 12.27 38.80
CA ASP A 123 -10.45 13.06 40.04
C ASP A 123 -10.95 14.51 39.80
N GLY A 124 -11.90 14.69 38.89
CA GLY A 124 -12.48 15.98 38.53
C GLY A 124 -11.71 16.76 37.46
N ALA A 125 -10.56 16.29 36.98
CA ALA A 125 -9.88 16.84 35.80
C ALA A 125 -10.66 16.53 34.52
N TYR A 126 -10.50 17.37 33.46
CA TYR A 126 -11.12 17.14 32.15
C TYR A 126 -10.41 16.05 31.38
N MET A 127 -9.11 15.89 31.59
CA MET A 127 -8.30 14.85 30.97
C MET A 127 -7.09 14.49 31.83
N ALA A 128 -6.46 13.36 31.49
CA ALA A 128 -5.17 12.96 32.05
C ALA A 128 -4.17 12.75 30.90
N ALA A 129 -2.93 13.20 31.11
CA ALA A 129 -1.85 13.12 30.14
C ALA A 129 -0.48 13.01 30.82
N VAL A 130 0.57 12.67 30.07
CA VAL A 130 1.93 12.62 30.57
C VAL A 130 2.58 14.00 30.42
N SER A 131 3.24 14.48 31.51
CA SER A 131 3.98 15.75 31.49
C SER A 131 5.13 15.69 30.49
N GLU A 132 5.26 16.73 29.68
CA GLU A 132 6.37 16.86 28.71
C GLU A 132 7.49 17.71 29.28
N PRO A 133 8.72 17.15 29.41
CA PRO A 133 9.88 17.91 29.84
C PRO A 133 10.15 19.11 28.90
N PRO A 134 10.62 20.25 29.40
CA PRO A 134 10.95 21.37 28.55
C PRO A 134 12.22 21.09 27.72
N SER A 135 12.19 21.43 26.43
CA SER A 135 13.39 21.59 25.63
C SER A 135 14.15 22.87 26.02
N GLU A 136 15.34 23.09 25.46
CA GLU A 136 16.08 24.35 25.64
C GLU A 136 15.19 25.55 25.24
N GLY A 137 15.12 26.56 26.10
CA GLY A 137 14.20 27.70 25.91
C GLY A 137 12.71 27.39 26.06
N GLY A 138 12.33 26.15 26.39
CA GLY A 138 10.95 25.72 26.45
C GLY A 138 10.10 26.45 27.50
N PHE A 139 10.66 26.79 28.66
CA PHE A 139 9.94 27.56 29.68
C PHE A 139 9.58 28.97 29.22
N ASP A 140 10.48 29.67 28.51
CA ASP A 140 10.19 31.01 27.98
C ASP A 140 9.16 30.95 26.88
N TYR A 141 9.21 29.92 26.03
CA TYR A 141 8.20 29.67 25.05
C TYR A 141 6.82 29.47 25.68
N ARG A 142 6.70 28.58 26.68
CA ARG A 142 5.43 28.29 27.36
C ARG A 142 4.84 29.53 28.03
N ARG A 143 5.66 30.38 28.63
CA ARG A 143 5.23 31.70 29.13
C ARG A 143 4.75 32.62 27.99
N SER A 144 5.43 32.62 26.85
CA SER A 144 5.09 33.48 25.72
C SER A 144 3.73 33.18 25.11
N ILE A 145 3.25 31.93 25.18
CA ILE A 145 1.92 31.51 24.75
C ILE A 145 0.84 31.74 25.80
N GLY A 146 1.19 32.17 27.02
CA GLY A 146 0.24 32.58 28.06
C GLY A 146 0.16 31.67 29.29
N MET A 147 1.05 30.69 29.45
CA MET A 147 1.07 29.84 30.64
C MET A 147 1.62 30.59 31.87
N THR A 148 0.96 30.41 33.00
CA THR A 148 1.41 30.99 34.30
C THR A 148 2.42 30.08 34.98
N ASP A 149 2.24 28.76 34.88
CA ASP A 149 3.20 27.76 35.32
C ASP A 149 3.77 26.99 34.11
N PRO A 150 4.96 27.36 33.59
CA PRO A 150 5.56 26.69 32.42
C PRO A 150 6.03 25.25 32.72
N THR A 151 6.02 24.81 33.97
CA THR A 151 6.31 23.41 34.35
C THR A 151 5.11 22.50 34.15
N TYR A 152 3.91 23.08 34.16
CA TYR A 152 2.65 22.38 33.97
C TYR A 152 2.29 22.25 32.48
N TYR A 153 2.99 21.36 31.77
CA TYR A 153 2.80 21.18 30.33
C TYR A 153 2.82 19.69 29.98
N PHE A 154 1.84 19.25 29.19
CA PHE A 154 1.56 17.86 28.90
C PHE A 154 1.64 17.58 27.39
N ASN A 155 2.12 16.39 27.05
CA ASN A 155 2.08 15.91 25.68
C ASN A 155 0.66 15.48 25.29
N SER A 156 0.20 15.87 24.10
CA SER A 156 -1.16 15.61 23.61
C SER A 156 -1.34 14.28 22.87
N GLY A 157 -0.28 13.46 22.74
CA GLY A 157 -0.33 12.20 21.98
C GLY A 157 -1.04 11.06 22.71
N VAL A 158 -1.23 11.15 24.04
CA VAL A 158 -2.02 10.21 24.85
C VAL A 158 -2.90 11.02 25.80
N LEU A 159 -4.22 11.01 25.56
CA LEU A 159 -5.19 11.77 26.36
C LEU A 159 -6.33 10.87 26.80
N LEU A 160 -6.46 10.66 28.11
CA LEU A 160 -7.66 10.05 28.68
C LEU A 160 -8.63 11.17 29.05
N MET A 161 -9.79 11.25 28.40
CA MET A 161 -10.69 12.41 28.45
C MET A 161 -12.06 12.05 29.06
N ASP A 162 -12.59 12.93 29.90
CA ASP A 162 -13.98 12.93 30.38
C ASP A 162 -14.84 13.76 29.42
N LEU A 163 -15.40 13.11 28.41
CA LEU A 163 -16.20 13.81 27.38
C LEU A 163 -17.52 14.37 27.96
N LYS A 164 -18.10 13.68 28.95
CA LYS A 164 -19.31 14.16 29.61
C LYS A 164 -19.05 15.49 30.30
N LYS A 165 -18.02 15.55 31.12
CA LYS A 165 -17.64 16.78 31.84
C LYS A 165 -17.23 17.90 30.90
N ILE A 166 -16.49 17.58 29.82
CA ILE A 166 -16.11 18.54 28.78
C ILE A 166 -17.34 19.15 28.11
N ARG A 167 -18.40 18.37 27.85
CA ARG A 167 -19.68 18.86 27.31
C ARG A 167 -20.41 19.74 28.29
N GLU A 168 -20.58 19.24 29.52
CA GLU A 168 -21.32 19.95 30.57
C GLU A 168 -20.73 21.34 30.86
N ASP A 169 -19.40 21.43 30.92
CA ASP A 169 -18.66 22.67 31.21
C ASP A 169 -18.28 23.47 29.93
N LYS A 170 -18.72 23.06 28.71
CA LYS A 170 -18.50 23.73 27.42
C LYS A 170 -17.00 23.96 27.10
N ILE A 171 -16.16 23.02 27.48
CA ILE A 171 -14.69 23.15 27.34
C ILE A 171 -14.24 23.25 25.88
N GLU A 172 -14.95 22.65 24.95
CA GLU A 172 -14.63 22.79 23.50
C GLU A 172 -14.64 24.25 23.05
N SER A 173 -15.65 25.03 23.47
CA SER A 173 -15.69 26.46 23.15
C SER A 173 -14.46 27.20 23.72
N LEU A 174 -14.07 26.87 24.96
CA LEU A 174 -12.87 27.44 25.58
C LEU A 174 -11.59 27.09 24.79
N LEU A 175 -11.47 25.84 24.31
CA LEU A 175 -10.32 25.41 23.50
C LEU A 175 -10.24 26.18 22.18
N PHE A 176 -11.34 26.37 21.46
CA PHE A 176 -11.38 27.15 20.23
C PHE A 176 -11.10 28.64 20.46
N GLU A 177 -11.71 29.25 21.48
CA GLU A 177 -11.43 30.64 21.87
C GLU A 177 -9.95 30.85 22.20
N CYS A 178 -9.36 29.94 22.99
CA CYS A 178 -7.95 29.95 23.30
C CYS A 178 -7.10 29.83 22.02
N GLY A 179 -7.41 28.87 21.14
CA GLY A 179 -6.72 28.66 19.88
C GLY A 179 -6.68 29.92 19.01
N HIS A 180 -7.81 30.61 18.88
CA HIS A 180 -7.89 31.89 18.16
C HIS A 180 -7.08 32.99 18.85
N ALA A 181 -7.08 33.05 20.18
CA ALA A 181 -6.36 34.07 20.95
C ALA A 181 -4.83 33.95 20.84
N ILE A 182 -4.32 32.73 20.74
CA ILE A 182 -2.86 32.47 20.72
C ILE A 182 -2.32 32.03 19.35
N LYS A 183 -3.16 32.02 18.30
CA LYS A 183 -2.83 31.45 16.97
C LYS A 183 -1.50 31.90 16.37
N ASP A 184 -1.09 33.14 16.61
CA ASP A 184 0.14 33.73 16.06
C ASP A 184 1.39 33.31 16.87
N LYS A 185 1.22 32.66 18.01
CA LYS A 185 2.31 32.28 18.93
C LYS A 185 2.53 30.78 19.03
N ILE A 186 1.50 29.95 18.70
CA ILE A 186 1.56 28.50 18.88
C ILE A 186 2.58 27.84 17.93
N ARG A 187 3.23 26.81 18.43
CA ARG A 187 4.20 25.97 17.69
C ARG A 187 3.76 24.51 17.65
N LEU A 188 3.01 24.06 18.65
CA LEU A 188 2.63 22.67 18.86
C LEU A 188 1.12 22.46 18.72
N GLN A 189 0.47 23.29 17.87
CA GLN A 189 -0.94 23.20 17.49
C GLN A 189 -1.89 22.96 18.68
N ASP A 190 -2.64 21.82 18.66
CA ASP A 190 -3.58 21.41 19.68
C ASP A 190 -2.94 21.26 21.07
N GLN A 191 -1.68 20.80 21.14
CA GLN A 191 -0.97 20.62 22.39
C GLN A 191 -0.82 21.96 23.16
N ASP A 192 -0.43 23.04 22.46
CA ASP A 192 -0.33 24.37 23.08
C ASP A 192 -1.69 24.86 23.55
N ILE A 193 -2.73 24.71 22.71
CA ILE A 193 -4.09 25.15 23.04
C ILE A 193 -4.64 24.42 24.28
N ILE A 194 -4.50 23.10 24.33
CA ILE A 194 -4.95 22.29 25.45
C ILE A 194 -4.24 22.71 26.75
N ASN A 195 -2.92 22.90 26.70
CA ASN A 195 -2.14 23.24 27.89
C ASN A 195 -2.46 24.64 28.42
N VAL A 196 -2.63 25.63 27.54
CA VAL A 196 -2.97 27.00 27.94
C VAL A 196 -4.42 27.06 28.46
N ALA A 197 -5.38 26.47 27.75
CA ALA A 197 -6.79 26.54 28.12
C ALA A 197 -7.12 25.75 29.39
N LEU A 198 -6.39 24.65 29.65
CA LEU A 198 -6.65 23.74 30.76
C LEU A 198 -5.53 23.72 31.81
N GLU A 199 -4.77 24.81 31.93
CA GLU A 199 -3.75 24.92 32.98
C GLU A 199 -4.34 24.67 34.35
N GLY A 200 -3.75 23.75 35.14
CA GLY A 200 -4.23 23.32 36.43
C GLY A 200 -5.43 22.34 36.44
N LYS A 201 -5.90 21.90 35.24
CA LYS A 201 -7.09 21.04 35.09
C LYS A 201 -6.83 19.72 34.37
N ILE A 202 -5.56 19.39 34.09
CA ILE A 202 -5.08 18.14 33.51
C ILE A 202 -4.43 17.30 34.63
N LYS A 203 -4.81 16.04 34.73
CA LYS A 203 -4.21 15.10 35.70
C LYS A 203 -2.92 14.50 35.08
N ALA A 204 -1.84 14.49 35.86
CA ALA A 204 -0.60 13.86 35.44
C ALA A 204 -0.69 12.32 35.45
N LEU A 205 -0.27 11.68 34.40
CA LEU A 205 -0.05 10.24 34.27
C LEU A 205 1.43 9.88 34.48
N ASP A 206 1.69 8.61 34.83
CA ASP A 206 3.06 8.09 34.84
C ASP A 206 3.64 8.09 33.42
N PRO A 207 4.91 8.48 33.23
CA PRO A 207 5.59 8.49 31.93
C PRO A 207 5.54 7.16 31.15
N ILE A 208 5.33 6.02 31.81
CA ILE A 208 5.18 4.71 31.12
C ILE A 208 4.04 4.68 30.10
N TYR A 209 3.06 5.57 30.23
CA TYR A 209 1.89 5.65 29.35
C TYR A 209 2.08 6.57 28.12
N ASN A 210 3.22 7.25 28.01
CA ASN A 210 3.58 8.07 26.85
C ASN A 210 5.09 8.28 26.82
N TYR A 211 5.84 7.16 26.66
CA TYR A 211 7.29 7.14 26.80
C TYR A 211 7.96 7.54 25.49
N GLY A 212 8.35 8.80 25.42
CA GLY A 212 8.90 9.43 24.22
C GLY A 212 10.43 9.41 24.14
N TYR A 213 10.96 10.19 23.19
CA TYR A 213 12.37 10.34 22.94
C TYR A 213 13.14 10.92 24.14
N MET A 214 12.60 11.99 24.76
CA MET A 214 13.26 12.68 25.88
C MET A 214 13.33 11.79 27.11
N GLU A 215 12.25 11.03 27.39
CA GLU A 215 12.18 10.09 28.50
C GLU A 215 13.19 8.94 28.32
N ARG A 216 13.35 8.43 27.10
CA ARG A 216 14.35 7.39 26.75
C ARG A 216 15.76 7.92 26.90
N GLN A 217 16.05 9.12 26.39
CA GLN A 217 17.35 9.76 26.54
C GLN A 217 17.73 9.95 28.01
N ALA A 218 16.77 10.36 28.83
CA ALA A 218 16.95 10.55 30.27
C ALA A 218 16.88 9.23 31.08
N ASN A 219 16.54 8.10 30.44
CA ASN A 219 16.39 6.78 31.06
C ASN A 219 15.46 6.79 32.29
N LEU A 220 14.31 7.46 32.19
CA LEU A 220 13.40 7.72 33.32
C LEU A 220 12.71 6.46 33.85
N ARG A 221 12.56 5.41 33.03
CA ARG A 221 11.91 4.14 33.39
C ARG A 221 12.65 2.97 32.76
N LYS A 222 12.52 1.79 33.37
CA LYS A 222 13.03 0.54 32.77
C LYS A 222 12.18 0.16 31.57
N GLU A 223 12.79 -0.30 30.51
CA GLU A 223 12.12 -0.71 29.30
C GLU A 223 11.00 -1.75 29.54
N ALA A 224 11.20 -2.65 30.52
CA ALA A 224 10.21 -3.66 30.88
C ALA A 224 8.93 -3.07 31.51
N ASP A 225 8.97 -1.83 32.01
CA ASP A 225 7.82 -1.18 32.66
C ASP A 225 6.98 -0.37 31.68
N ILE A 226 7.52 0.00 30.50
CA ILE A 226 6.86 0.82 29.49
C ILE A 226 5.56 0.14 29.02
N VAL A 227 4.50 0.91 28.92
CA VAL A 227 3.19 0.49 28.38
C VAL A 227 3.02 0.99 26.95
N LEU A 228 3.28 2.28 26.72
CA LEU A 228 3.19 2.92 25.41
C LEU A 228 4.52 3.61 25.06
N ASN A 229 5.14 3.20 23.96
CA ASN A 229 6.22 3.95 23.31
C ASN A 229 5.62 4.95 22.34
N HIS A 230 6.04 6.22 22.42
CA HIS A 230 5.63 7.27 21.49
C HIS A 230 6.82 7.77 20.67
N TYR A 231 6.66 7.87 19.36
CA TYR A 231 7.70 8.26 18.40
C TYR A 231 7.47 9.68 17.87
N SER A 232 7.22 10.63 18.78
CA SER A 232 6.80 12.01 18.47
C SER A 232 7.81 12.83 17.64
N LEU A 233 9.11 12.58 17.76
CA LEU A 233 10.17 13.32 17.05
C LEU A 233 10.72 12.52 15.87
N GLU A 234 11.27 11.35 16.13
CA GLU A 234 11.90 10.49 15.13
C GLU A 234 10.95 9.35 14.77
N LYS A 235 10.46 9.36 13.52
CA LYS A 235 9.52 8.34 13.05
C LYS A 235 10.28 7.06 12.68
N PRO A 236 9.95 5.89 13.25
CA PRO A 236 10.63 4.62 12.99
C PRO A 236 10.66 4.22 11.50
N TRP A 237 9.67 4.66 10.74
CA TRP A 237 9.58 4.40 9.30
C TRP A 237 10.43 5.33 8.43
N ASN A 238 11.08 6.35 9.01
CA ASN A 238 12.02 7.20 8.28
C ASN A 238 13.40 6.55 8.25
N ARG A 239 13.71 5.87 7.15
CA ARG A 239 14.94 5.07 6.96
C ARG A 239 16.25 5.86 6.91
N GLN A 240 16.21 7.17 6.82
CA GLN A 240 17.42 8.03 6.77
C GLN A 240 17.96 8.41 8.16
N LEU A 241 17.28 7.97 9.22
CA LEU A 241 17.69 8.31 10.58
C LEU A 241 18.85 7.44 11.06
N ASP A 242 19.92 8.09 11.52
CA ASP A 242 20.91 7.46 12.39
C ASP A 242 20.29 7.33 13.80
N VAL A 243 19.79 6.13 14.10
CA VAL A 243 19.03 5.89 15.34
C VAL A 243 20.00 5.79 16.51
N PRO A 244 19.94 6.71 17.50
CA PRO A 244 20.77 6.65 18.70
C PRO A 244 20.59 5.32 19.45
N GLU A 245 21.64 4.86 20.12
CA GLU A 245 21.65 3.56 20.80
C GLU A 245 20.49 3.40 21.81
N TYR A 246 20.21 4.45 22.60
CA TYR A 246 19.12 4.45 23.58
C TYR A 246 17.71 4.34 22.95
N ASN A 247 17.56 4.64 21.65
CA ASN A 247 16.29 4.55 20.94
C ASN A 247 16.18 3.29 20.05
N ARG A 248 17.28 2.59 19.80
CA ARG A 248 17.38 1.48 18.84
C ARG A 248 16.40 0.33 19.14
N LEU A 249 16.28 -0.06 20.40
CA LEU A 249 15.38 -1.14 20.80
C LEU A 249 13.90 -0.79 20.54
N ALA A 250 13.48 0.43 20.88
CA ALA A 250 12.11 0.90 20.66
C ALA A 250 11.78 0.96 19.16
N VAL A 251 12.72 1.49 18.35
CA VAL A 251 12.56 1.54 16.88
C VAL A 251 12.45 0.15 16.27
N ASN A 252 13.33 -0.80 16.67
CA ASN A 252 13.27 -2.17 16.17
C ASN A 252 11.95 -2.85 16.50
N ARG A 253 11.43 -2.69 17.71
CA ARG A 253 10.11 -3.23 18.11
C ARG A 253 8.97 -2.67 17.26
N TYR A 254 9.03 -1.37 16.97
CA TYR A 254 8.04 -0.77 16.07
C TYR A 254 8.10 -1.39 14.68
N LEU A 255 9.31 -1.50 14.10
CA LEU A 255 9.51 -2.05 12.76
C LEU A 255 9.07 -3.52 12.67
N GLU A 256 9.36 -4.33 13.69
CA GLU A 256 8.90 -5.72 13.79
C GLU A 256 7.36 -5.80 13.83
N CYS A 257 6.73 -4.98 14.67
CA CYS A 257 5.27 -4.92 14.76
C CYS A 257 4.63 -4.42 13.47
N HIS A 258 5.19 -3.36 12.87
CA HIS A 258 4.74 -2.81 11.59
C HIS A 258 4.85 -3.84 10.46
N GLN A 259 5.95 -4.57 10.40
CA GLN A 259 6.12 -5.65 9.43
C GLN A 259 5.10 -6.78 9.64
N ALA A 260 4.82 -7.17 10.89
CA ALA A 260 3.82 -8.18 11.20
C ALA A 260 2.40 -7.72 10.83
N TYR A 261 2.08 -6.45 11.09
CA TYR A 261 0.83 -5.82 10.65
C TYR A 261 0.70 -5.84 9.13
N LEU A 262 1.72 -5.36 8.40
CA LEU A 262 1.69 -5.34 6.93
C LEU A 262 1.57 -6.74 6.33
N GLN A 263 2.29 -7.73 6.87
CA GLN A 263 2.17 -9.12 6.40
C GLN A 263 0.77 -9.69 6.58
N PHE A 264 0.07 -9.25 7.62
CA PHE A 264 -1.30 -9.67 7.88
C PHE A 264 -2.31 -8.96 6.95
N ILE A 265 -2.18 -7.64 6.76
CA ILE A 265 -3.12 -6.82 5.98
C ILE A 265 -2.87 -6.94 4.48
N GLU A 266 -1.61 -6.95 4.08
CA GLU A 266 -1.15 -6.94 2.69
C GLU A 266 -0.28 -8.18 2.43
N PRO A 267 -0.84 -9.29 1.92
CA PRO A 267 -0.02 -10.40 1.46
C PRO A 267 1.02 -9.93 0.45
N LYS A 268 2.24 -10.50 0.51
CA LYS A 268 3.32 -10.06 -0.36
C LYS A 268 3.00 -10.28 -1.84
N ILE A 269 3.08 -9.22 -2.63
CA ILE A 269 2.98 -9.24 -4.10
C ILE A 269 4.39 -9.25 -4.67
N SER A 270 4.73 -10.27 -5.49
CA SER A 270 5.90 -10.24 -6.35
C SER A 270 5.55 -9.52 -7.65
N LEU A 271 6.36 -8.52 -8.00
CA LEU A 271 6.24 -7.74 -9.22
C LEU A 271 7.47 -8.03 -10.08
N VAL A 272 7.26 -8.62 -11.25
CA VAL A 272 8.35 -8.91 -12.21
C VAL A 272 8.51 -7.72 -13.15
N LEU A 273 9.73 -7.22 -13.25
CA LEU A 273 10.13 -6.11 -14.13
C LEU A 273 11.23 -6.60 -15.09
N PRO A 274 10.88 -7.14 -16.28
CA PRO A 274 11.86 -7.49 -17.29
C PRO A 274 12.33 -6.26 -18.06
N ILE A 275 13.64 -6.19 -18.33
CA ILE A 275 14.30 -5.14 -19.12
C ILE A 275 15.08 -5.81 -20.25
N PHE A 276 14.68 -5.60 -21.50
CA PHE A 276 15.31 -6.23 -22.66
C PHE A 276 16.29 -5.31 -23.40
N GLU A 277 16.02 -4.01 -23.39
CA GLU A 277 16.79 -2.98 -24.08
C GLU A 277 17.02 -1.80 -23.14
N ALA A 278 17.82 -0.82 -23.57
CA ALA A 278 17.99 0.42 -22.84
C ALA A 278 16.63 1.09 -22.56
N ALA A 279 16.41 1.47 -21.30
CA ALA A 279 15.10 1.91 -20.83
C ALA A 279 15.11 3.41 -20.52
N ASP A 280 14.66 4.23 -21.46
CA ASP A 280 14.65 5.70 -21.35
C ASP A 280 13.77 6.21 -20.20
N ASN A 281 12.65 5.53 -19.92
CA ASN A 281 11.71 5.89 -18.84
C ASN A 281 11.88 5.03 -17.58
N LEU A 282 13.02 4.33 -17.41
CA LEU A 282 13.22 3.40 -16.30
C LEU A 282 13.09 4.08 -14.93
N ASP A 283 13.60 5.30 -14.78
CA ASP A 283 13.47 6.05 -13.52
C ASP A 283 12.00 6.24 -13.16
N LYS A 284 11.17 6.61 -14.14
CA LYS A 284 9.72 6.76 -13.95
C LYS A 284 9.04 5.45 -13.62
N THR A 285 9.46 4.34 -14.23
CA THR A 285 8.96 2.99 -13.90
C THR A 285 9.27 2.66 -12.43
N LEU A 286 10.53 2.78 -12.02
CA LEU A 286 11.00 2.46 -10.67
C LEU A 286 10.33 3.36 -9.62
N ASP A 287 10.22 4.66 -9.89
CA ASP A 287 9.56 5.61 -9.00
C ASP A 287 8.07 5.27 -8.82
N SER A 288 7.37 4.92 -9.90
CA SER A 288 5.95 4.54 -9.84
C SER A 288 5.71 3.27 -9.00
N ILE A 289 6.66 2.33 -9.01
CA ILE A 289 6.63 1.14 -8.16
C ILE A 289 6.96 1.49 -6.71
N ALA A 290 7.96 2.34 -6.47
CA ALA A 290 8.35 2.76 -5.12
C ALA A 290 7.27 3.57 -4.41
N GLN A 291 6.44 4.31 -5.18
CA GLN A 291 5.36 5.16 -4.68
C GLN A 291 4.02 4.45 -4.52
N GLN A 292 3.95 3.13 -4.73
CA GLN A 292 2.70 2.38 -4.53
C GLN A 292 2.18 2.53 -3.10
N VAL A 293 0.86 2.72 -2.97
CA VAL A 293 0.16 2.75 -1.67
C VAL A 293 0.16 1.37 -1.01
N TYR A 294 0.10 0.30 -1.81
CA TYR A 294 0.36 -1.07 -1.35
C TYR A 294 1.82 -1.21 -0.97
N ARG A 295 2.15 -1.63 0.27
CA ARG A 295 3.53 -1.55 0.80
C ARG A 295 4.30 -2.87 0.76
N ASN A 296 3.64 -4.02 0.83
CA ASN A 296 4.31 -5.32 0.90
C ASN A 296 4.64 -5.87 -0.51
N ILE A 297 5.58 -5.19 -1.17
CA ILE A 297 6.02 -5.48 -2.54
C ILE A 297 7.40 -6.16 -2.53
N ASP A 298 7.58 -7.08 -3.47
CA ASP A 298 8.85 -7.71 -3.83
C ASP A 298 9.07 -7.52 -5.34
N CYS A 299 9.74 -6.46 -5.75
CA CYS A 299 10.00 -6.17 -7.16
C CYS A 299 11.28 -6.85 -7.64
N ILE A 300 11.13 -7.75 -8.60
CA ILE A 300 12.18 -8.57 -9.19
C ILE A 300 12.58 -7.95 -10.54
N ILE A 301 13.68 -7.23 -10.55
CA ILE A 301 14.23 -6.62 -11.79
C ILE A 301 15.07 -7.68 -12.49
N LEU A 302 14.67 -8.05 -13.72
CA LEU A 302 15.37 -8.99 -14.58
C LEU A 302 15.96 -8.24 -15.76
N ASP A 303 17.23 -7.90 -15.68
CA ASP A 303 17.94 -7.10 -16.69
C ASP A 303 18.65 -8.00 -17.70
N TYR A 304 18.15 -8.01 -18.92
CA TYR A 304 18.73 -8.69 -20.10
C TYR A 304 19.40 -7.69 -21.05
N SER A 305 19.44 -6.40 -20.69
CA SER A 305 20.05 -5.38 -21.51
C SER A 305 21.59 -5.44 -21.44
N ALA A 306 22.26 -4.97 -22.49
CA ALA A 306 23.70 -4.73 -22.46
C ALA A 306 24.05 -3.30 -22.02
N ASP A 307 23.03 -2.49 -21.69
CA ASP A 307 23.19 -1.07 -21.41
C ASP A 307 23.69 -0.80 -19.99
N ARG A 308 24.80 -0.06 -19.92
CA ARG A 308 25.44 0.27 -18.64
C ARG A 308 24.62 1.25 -17.81
N GLU A 309 23.98 2.23 -18.45
CA GLU A 309 23.17 3.24 -17.76
C GLU A 309 21.95 2.60 -17.09
N THR A 310 21.26 1.71 -17.80
CA THR A 310 20.16 0.90 -17.26
C THR A 310 20.57 0.14 -16.00
N LYS A 311 21.74 -0.52 -16.03
CA LYS A 311 22.29 -1.22 -14.88
C LYS A 311 22.56 -0.27 -13.69
N GLU A 312 23.17 0.89 -13.94
CA GLU A 312 23.46 1.87 -12.89
C GLU A 312 22.18 2.42 -12.23
N LYS A 313 21.13 2.71 -13.03
CA LYS A 313 19.80 3.11 -12.53
C LYS A 313 19.17 2.04 -11.65
N CYS A 314 19.18 0.77 -12.09
CA CYS A 314 18.67 -0.34 -11.28
C CYS A 314 19.40 -0.48 -9.94
N LEU A 315 20.72 -0.44 -9.94
CA LEU A 315 21.53 -0.54 -8.72
C LEU A 315 21.32 0.66 -7.79
N ALA A 316 21.07 1.84 -8.34
CA ALA A 316 20.74 3.03 -7.55
C ALA A 316 19.38 2.89 -6.84
N ALA A 317 18.38 2.28 -7.48
CA ALA A 317 17.07 2.00 -6.89
C ALA A 317 17.12 0.93 -5.79
N VAL A 318 17.98 -0.09 -5.93
CA VAL A 318 18.11 -1.18 -4.95
C VAL A 318 18.73 -0.69 -3.62
N LYS A 319 19.70 0.22 -3.67
CA LYS A 319 20.43 0.67 -2.48
C LYS A 319 19.54 1.26 -1.36
N PRO A 320 18.60 2.19 -1.66
CA PRO A 320 17.77 2.81 -0.63
C PRO A 320 16.51 1.99 -0.29
N SER A 321 16.14 0.99 -1.07
CA SER A 321 14.86 0.31 -0.95
C SER A 321 14.96 -1.20 -0.88
N SER A 322 14.34 -1.79 0.15
CA SER A 322 14.26 -3.25 0.32
C SER A 322 13.22 -3.93 -0.59
N ILE A 323 12.44 -3.15 -1.35
CA ILE A 323 11.43 -3.74 -2.25
C ILE A 323 12.01 -4.21 -3.58
N PHE A 324 13.18 -3.70 -4.00
CA PHE A 324 13.81 -4.04 -5.26
C PHE A 324 14.90 -5.09 -5.10
N ARG A 325 14.87 -6.13 -5.96
CA ARG A 325 15.92 -7.13 -6.11
C ARG A 325 16.36 -7.18 -7.57
N TYR A 326 17.66 -7.03 -7.83
CA TYR A 326 18.21 -6.92 -9.17
C TYR A 326 18.97 -8.18 -9.57
N TYR A 327 18.67 -8.67 -10.77
CA TYR A 327 19.33 -9.80 -11.40
C TYR A 327 19.71 -9.44 -12.83
N HIS A 328 20.97 -9.65 -13.19
CA HIS A 328 21.48 -9.40 -14.54
C HIS A 328 21.72 -10.70 -15.27
N PHE A 329 21.29 -10.78 -16.51
CA PHE A 329 21.41 -11.94 -17.39
C PHE A 329 22.14 -11.58 -18.67
N THR A 330 22.69 -12.61 -19.37
CA THR A 330 23.21 -12.39 -20.72
C THR A 330 22.06 -12.12 -21.70
N PRO A 331 22.24 -11.23 -22.68
CA PRO A 331 21.15 -10.75 -23.56
C PRO A 331 20.37 -11.82 -24.36
N ASN A 332 20.82 -13.07 -24.41
CA ASN A 332 20.20 -14.14 -25.20
C ASN A 332 19.07 -14.93 -24.50
N ASN A 333 18.69 -14.59 -23.27
CA ASN A 333 17.69 -15.35 -22.49
C ASN A 333 16.33 -14.67 -22.37
N GLN A 334 15.97 -13.84 -23.34
CA GLN A 334 14.73 -13.04 -23.32
C GLN A 334 13.44 -13.87 -23.18
N HIS A 335 13.45 -15.12 -23.62
CA HIS A 335 12.25 -15.97 -23.68
C HIS A 335 11.82 -16.57 -22.33
N ASN A 336 12.65 -16.46 -21.29
CA ASN A 336 12.42 -17.14 -20.00
C ASN A 336 12.16 -16.21 -18.82
N PHE A 337 11.89 -14.91 -19.05
CA PHE A 337 11.73 -13.94 -17.93
C PHE A 337 10.60 -14.33 -16.96
N LEU A 338 9.52 -14.93 -17.42
CA LEU A 338 8.45 -15.40 -16.54
C LEU A 338 8.92 -16.57 -15.66
N LYS A 339 9.66 -17.53 -16.23
CA LYS A 339 10.27 -18.63 -15.46
C LYS A 339 11.22 -18.07 -14.40
N GLU A 340 12.14 -17.19 -14.83
CA GLU A 340 13.10 -16.57 -13.91
C GLU A 340 12.40 -15.74 -12.81
N GLY A 341 11.36 -15.01 -13.16
CA GLY A 341 10.54 -14.25 -12.22
C GLY A 341 9.85 -15.16 -11.20
N LEU A 342 9.18 -16.20 -11.67
CA LEU A 342 8.51 -17.20 -10.82
C LEU A 342 9.50 -17.89 -9.88
N GLU A 343 10.71 -18.26 -10.35
CA GLU A 343 11.74 -18.89 -9.51
C GLU A 343 12.31 -17.99 -8.43
N LYS A 344 12.23 -16.68 -8.62
CA LYS A 344 12.77 -15.67 -7.70
C LYS A 344 11.72 -15.01 -6.82
N MET A 345 10.44 -15.25 -7.08
CA MET A 345 9.37 -14.59 -6.33
C MET A 345 9.37 -14.99 -4.84
N ALA A 346 9.09 -14.02 -4.00
CA ALA A 346 8.94 -14.20 -2.55
C ALA A 346 7.50 -13.95 -2.08
N GLY A 347 6.64 -13.39 -2.94
CA GLY A 347 5.23 -13.17 -2.70
C GLY A 347 4.37 -14.32 -3.17
N SER A 348 3.12 -14.34 -2.73
CA SER A 348 2.11 -15.32 -3.17
C SER A 348 1.28 -14.83 -4.37
N TYR A 349 1.21 -13.53 -4.58
CA TYR A 349 0.57 -12.86 -5.73
C TYR A 349 1.63 -12.43 -6.73
N LEU A 350 1.25 -12.36 -8.02
CA LEU A 350 2.14 -11.97 -9.11
C LEU A 350 1.53 -10.87 -9.96
N SER A 351 2.32 -9.81 -10.23
CA SER A 351 2.03 -8.80 -11.24
C SER A 351 3.25 -8.61 -12.15
N LEU A 352 3.03 -8.04 -13.35
CA LEU A 352 4.07 -7.79 -14.34
C LEU A 352 3.99 -6.33 -14.80
N ILE A 353 5.13 -5.65 -14.78
CA ILE A 353 5.31 -4.32 -15.38
C ILE A 353 6.53 -4.39 -16.30
N TYR A 354 6.42 -3.94 -17.55
CA TYR A 354 7.57 -3.84 -18.44
C TYR A 354 8.37 -2.57 -18.20
N ALA A 355 9.67 -2.61 -18.46
CA ALA A 355 10.51 -1.43 -18.46
C ALA A 355 9.96 -0.38 -19.45
N ASN A 356 10.06 0.90 -19.07
CA ASN A 356 9.46 2.06 -19.75
C ASN A 356 7.95 2.25 -19.53
N ASP A 357 7.23 1.26 -19.02
CA ASP A 357 5.85 1.41 -18.56
C ASP A 357 5.84 1.92 -17.12
N TRP A 358 4.75 2.56 -16.69
CA TRP A 358 4.57 2.97 -15.30
C TRP A 358 3.11 2.85 -14.87
N VAL A 359 2.89 2.96 -13.58
CA VAL A 359 1.59 2.69 -12.98
C VAL A 359 1.15 3.82 -12.05
N ASP A 360 -0.17 3.95 -11.86
CA ASP A 360 -0.77 4.81 -10.86
C ASP A 360 -0.36 4.37 -9.44
N SER A 361 -0.30 5.30 -8.48
CA SER A 361 0.11 4.98 -7.09
C SER A 361 -0.83 4.00 -6.38
N PHE A 362 -2.07 3.87 -6.82
CA PHE A 362 -3.06 2.91 -6.31
C PHE A 362 -3.16 1.62 -7.14
N TYR A 363 -2.32 1.43 -8.15
CA TYR A 363 -2.40 0.30 -9.09
C TYR A 363 -2.51 -1.06 -8.38
N LEU A 364 -1.56 -1.41 -7.53
CA LEU A 364 -1.57 -2.69 -6.81
C LEU A 364 -2.71 -2.76 -5.80
N ALA A 365 -3.03 -1.66 -5.13
CA ALA A 365 -4.13 -1.59 -4.17
C ALA A 365 -5.49 -1.84 -4.84
N LYS A 366 -5.76 -1.21 -6.00
CA LYS A 366 -6.98 -1.43 -6.79
C LYS A 366 -7.12 -2.87 -7.24
N LEU A 367 -6.04 -3.44 -7.80
CA LEU A 367 -6.03 -4.82 -8.26
C LEU A 367 -6.25 -5.82 -7.12
N PHE A 368 -5.58 -5.61 -5.98
CA PHE A 368 -5.69 -6.47 -4.81
C PHE A 368 -7.09 -6.39 -4.18
N LEU A 369 -7.60 -5.17 -3.99
CA LEU A 369 -8.95 -4.95 -3.46
C LEU A 369 -10.02 -5.63 -4.34
N ALA A 370 -9.90 -5.48 -5.66
CA ALA A 370 -10.83 -6.12 -6.59
C ALA A 370 -10.80 -7.65 -6.51
N LEU A 371 -9.61 -8.27 -6.34
CA LEU A 371 -9.50 -9.72 -6.11
C LEU A 371 -10.22 -10.15 -4.84
N GLU A 372 -9.94 -9.48 -3.72
CA GLU A 372 -10.46 -9.84 -2.41
C GLU A 372 -11.99 -9.66 -2.34
N GLU A 373 -12.51 -8.51 -2.79
CA GLU A 373 -13.96 -8.22 -2.78
C GLU A 373 -14.79 -9.18 -3.63
N ASN A 374 -14.24 -9.63 -4.77
CA ASN A 374 -14.96 -10.46 -5.71
C ASN A 374 -14.55 -11.94 -5.64
N GLN A 375 -13.62 -12.29 -4.72
CA GLN A 375 -13.04 -13.64 -4.60
C GLN A 375 -12.57 -14.16 -5.97
N ALA A 376 -11.96 -13.26 -6.76
CA ALA A 376 -11.56 -13.55 -8.12
C ALA A 376 -10.13 -14.14 -8.16
N ASP A 377 -9.83 -14.85 -9.24
CA ASP A 377 -8.52 -15.44 -9.51
C ASP A 377 -7.54 -14.45 -10.15
N ILE A 378 -8.06 -13.51 -10.94
CA ILE A 378 -7.31 -12.52 -11.70
C ILE A 378 -8.02 -11.18 -11.61
N SER A 379 -7.29 -10.10 -11.40
CA SER A 379 -7.79 -8.74 -11.61
C SER A 379 -7.02 -8.04 -12.72
N LYS A 380 -7.70 -7.17 -13.47
CA LYS A 380 -7.15 -6.44 -14.62
C LYS A 380 -7.64 -4.99 -14.61
N VAL A 381 -6.75 -4.04 -14.79
CA VAL A 381 -7.08 -2.60 -14.99
C VAL A 381 -7.05 -2.23 -16.47
N SER A 382 -7.69 -1.12 -16.81
CA SER A 382 -7.53 -0.49 -18.12
C SER A 382 -6.15 0.18 -18.26
N CYS A 383 -5.78 0.54 -19.51
CA CYS A 383 -4.51 1.21 -19.78
C CYS A 383 -4.70 2.47 -20.61
N SER A 384 -3.68 3.32 -20.58
CA SER A 384 -3.42 4.35 -21.60
C SER A 384 -2.07 4.11 -22.23
N GLN A 385 -1.82 4.72 -23.39
CA GLN A 385 -0.54 4.67 -24.07
C GLN A 385 0.13 6.03 -24.04
N PHE A 386 1.42 6.04 -23.77
CA PHE A 386 2.27 7.21 -23.90
C PHE A 386 3.19 7.05 -25.12
N GLU A 387 3.18 8.01 -26.03
CA GLU A 387 4.07 8.05 -27.17
C GLU A 387 5.26 8.96 -26.88
N GLN A 388 6.43 8.36 -26.74
CA GLN A 388 7.65 9.05 -26.34
C GLN A 388 8.11 10.10 -27.36
N THR A 389 7.93 9.83 -28.66
CA THR A 389 8.36 10.74 -29.74
C THR A 389 7.59 12.05 -29.79
N THR A 390 6.31 12.03 -29.45
CA THR A 390 5.43 13.21 -29.48
C THR A 390 5.13 13.76 -28.09
N GLY A 391 5.37 12.98 -27.02
CA GLY A 391 4.99 13.31 -25.66
C GLY A 391 3.49 13.24 -25.39
N ASN A 392 2.71 12.65 -26.30
CA ASN A 392 1.26 12.58 -26.19
C ASN A 392 0.79 11.36 -25.39
N PHE A 393 -0.32 11.54 -24.65
CA PHE A 393 -1.07 10.45 -24.06
C PHE A 393 -2.27 10.09 -24.93
N TYR A 394 -2.42 8.81 -25.23
CA TYR A 394 -3.59 8.25 -25.89
C TYR A 394 -4.43 7.50 -24.86
N PHE A 395 -5.57 8.06 -24.52
CA PHE A 395 -6.54 7.43 -23.62
C PHE A 395 -7.45 6.52 -24.46
N PHE A 396 -7.37 5.24 -24.20
CA PHE A 396 -8.23 4.27 -24.83
C PHE A 396 -9.56 4.19 -24.07
N ASN A 397 -10.64 3.97 -24.83
CA ASN A 397 -11.89 3.59 -24.18
C ASN A 397 -11.66 2.26 -23.45
N PRO A 398 -12.06 2.15 -22.17
CA PRO A 398 -11.98 0.89 -21.49
C PRO A 398 -12.83 -0.18 -22.19
N LEU A 399 -12.44 -1.44 -22.06
CA LEU A 399 -13.16 -2.55 -22.70
C LEU A 399 -14.63 -2.61 -22.26
N TRP A 400 -14.88 -2.27 -20.98
CA TRP A 400 -16.20 -2.01 -20.41
C TRP A 400 -16.18 -0.71 -19.62
N GLN A 401 -17.31 -0.02 -19.56
CA GLN A 401 -17.46 1.24 -18.82
C GLN A 401 -17.58 1.03 -17.30
N GLU A 402 -17.95 -0.17 -16.87
CA GLU A 402 -18.16 -0.53 -15.47
C GLU A 402 -17.33 -1.77 -15.11
N LYS A 403 -17.09 -1.96 -13.81
CA LYS A 403 -16.46 -3.17 -13.28
C LYS A 403 -17.21 -4.41 -13.74
N GLN A 404 -16.48 -5.39 -14.26
CA GLN A 404 -17.01 -6.68 -14.70
C GLN A 404 -16.38 -7.83 -13.94
N VAL A 405 -17.18 -8.83 -13.62
CA VAL A 405 -16.69 -10.12 -13.11
C VAL A 405 -17.04 -11.19 -14.14
N LEU A 406 -16.05 -11.83 -14.72
CA LEU A 406 -16.17 -12.71 -15.87
C LEU A 406 -15.38 -14.01 -15.62
N ASP A 407 -15.73 -15.08 -16.32
CA ASP A 407 -14.79 -16.16 -16.54
C ASP A 407 -13.74 -15.78 -17.60
N GLY A 408 -12.55 -16.37 -17.51
CA GLY A 408 -11.46 -16.01 -18.40
C GLY A 408 -11.71 -16.28 -19.89
N LYS A 409 -12.57 -17.25 -20.23
CA LYS A 409 -12.95 -17.53 -21.61
C LYS A 409 -13.84 -16.42 -22.17
N SER A 410 -14.85 -16.00 -21.44
CA SER A 410 -15.71 -14.85 -21.79
C SER A 410 -14.88 -13.58 -21.93
N TYR A 411 -13.92 -13.37 -21.02
CA TYR A 411 -12.98 -12.24 -21.11
C TYR A 411 -12.18 -12.28 -22.42
N LEU A 412 -11.56 -13.42 -22.77
CA LEU A 412 -10.79 -13.57 -24.02
C LEU A 412 -11.63 -13.33 -25.27
N GLN A 413 -12.88 -13.82 -25.32
CA GLN A 413 -13.79 -13.58 -26.44
C GLN A 413 -14.10 -12.09 -26.62
N GLN A 414 -14.36 -11.37 -25.54
CA GLN A 414 -14.64 -9.93 -25.58
C GLN A 414 -13.41 -9.11 -25.97
N THR A 415 -12.20 -9.51 -25.54
CA THR A 415 -10.97 -8.79 -25.90
C THR A 415 -10.69 -8.81 -27.40
N GLN A 416 -11.20 -9.82 -28.14
CA GLN A 416 -11.07 -9.87 -29.60
C GLN A 416 -11.89 -8.77 -30.30
N LEU A 417 -12.88 -8.20 -29.63
CA LEU A 417 -13.68 -7.09 -30.14
C LEU A 417 -13.03 -5.73 -29.92
N ALA A 418 -11.95 -5.68 -29.14
CA ALA A 418 -11.20 -4.45 -28.90
C ALA A 418 -10.43 -4.01 -30.18
N PRO A 419 -10.13 -2.71 -30.34
CA PRO A 419 -9.24 -2.26 -31.39
C PRO A 419 -7.90 -3.03 -31.38
N SER A 420 -7.40 -3.40 -32.57
CA SER A 420 -6.21 -4.27 -32.72
C SER A 420 -5.01 -3.83 -31.87
N GLN A 421 -4.80 -2.53 -31.72
CA GLN A 421 -3.74 -1.95 -30.89
C GLN A 421 -3.88 -2.25 -29.40
N GLN A 422 -5.10 -2.56 -28.93
CA GLN A 422 -5.40 -2.82 -27.52
C GLN A 422 -5.49 -4.32 -27.19
N VAL A 423 -5.76 -5.16 -28.18
CA VAL A 423 -5.93 -6.60 -27.99
C VAL A 423 -4.72 -7.20 -27.29
N ALA A 424 -3.52 -6.84 -27.73
CA ALA A 424 -2.27 -7.33 -27.16
C ALA A 424 -2.14 -6.99 -25.66
N TYR A 425 -2.51 -5.78 -25.24
CA TYR A 425 -2.52 -5.42 -23.82
C TYR A 425 -3.54 -6.26 -23.01
N TYR A 426 -4.78 -6.35 -23.51
CA TYR A 426 -5.82 -7.08 -22.76
C TYR A 426 -5.51 -8.58 -22.66
N GLN A 427 -4.81 -9.16 -23.62
CA GLN A 427 -4.41 -10.58 -23.61
C GLN A 427 -3.03 -10.83 -23.01
N SER A 428 -2.36 -9.80 -22.47
CA SER A 428 -1.08 -9.91 -21.75
C SER A 428 -1.26 -9.89 -20.24
N LEU A 429 -0.21 -10.25 -19.50
CA LEU A 429 -0.14 -10.12 -18.05
C LEU A 429 0.03 -8.66 -17.56
N SER A 430 0.31 -7.71 -18.46
CA SER A 430 0.40 -6.28 -18.11
C SER A 430 -0.92 -5.80 -17.51
N GLY A 431 -0.84 -5.04 -16.42
CA GLY A 431 -2.04 -4.54 -15.75
C GLY A 431 -2.87 -5.61 -15.06
N MET A 432 -2.33 -6.84 -14.85
CA MET A 432 -2.97 -7.92 -14.11
C MET A 432 -2.32 -8.16 -12.75
N LEU A 433 -3.14 -8.63 -11.80
CA LEU A 433 -2.68 -9.28 -10.59
C LEU A 433 -3.25 -10.70 -10.57
N LEU A 434 -2.36 -11.68 -10.37
CA LEU A 434 -2.70 -13.10 -10.29
C LEU A 434 -2.75 -13.54 -8.83
N ALA A 435 -3.84 -14.17 -8.43
CA ALA A 435 -4.01 -14.77 -7.11
C ALA A 435 -3.14 -16.04 -6.94
N PRO A 436 -2.87 -16.50 -5.70
CA PRO A 436 -1.94 -17.59 -5.40
C PRO A 436 -2.21 -18.89 -6.16
N GLN A 437 -3.48 -19.25 -6.36
CA GLN A 437 -3.86 -20.46 -7.10
C GLN A 437 -3.49 -20.38 -8.59
N VAL A 438 -3.59 -19.18 -9.18
CA VAL A 438 -3.17 -18.93 -10.59
C VAL A 438 -1.67 -18.93 -10.70
N VAL A 439 -0.97 -18.32 -9.75
CA VAL A 439 0.50 -18.33 -9.67
C VAL A 439 1.02 -19.77 -9.57
N THR A 440 0.37 -20.62 -8.76
CA THR A 440 0.73 -22.04 -8.66
C THR A 440 0.57 -22.77 -10.01
N ARG A 441 -0.50 -22.50 -10.76
CA ARG A 441 -0.69 -23.06 -12.12
C ARG A 441 0.39 -22.54 -13.09
N ALA A 442 0.70 -21.23 -13.03
CA ALA A 442 1.78 -20.65 -13.83
C ALA A 442 3.13 -21.29 -13.52
N TRP A 443 3.43 -21.49 -12.24
CA TRP A 443 4.65 -22.19 -11.80
C TRP A 443 4.78 -23.60 -12.37
N GLN A 444 3.70 -24.39 -12.34
CA GLN A 444 3.67 -25.75 -12.86
C GLN A 444 3.89 -25.83 -14.38
N ARG A 445 3.56 -24.75 -15.13
CA ARG A 445 3.61 -24.69 -16.60
C ARG A 445 4.70 -23.76 -17.15
N ARG A 446 5.57 -23.19 -16.30
CA ARG A 446 6.57 -22.19 -16.68
C ARG A 446 7.59 -22.66 -17.71
N THR A 447 7.76 -23.98 -17.85
CA THR A 447 8.68 -24.58 -18.84
C THR A 447 7.99 -24.98 -20.13
N ASP A 448 6.66 -25.20 -20.10
CA ASP A 448 5.89 -25.74 -21.21
C ASP A 448 5.29 -24.63 -22.09
N LEU A 449 4.88 -23.52 -21.45
CA LEU A 449 4.15 -22.42 -22.11
C LEU A 449 4.83 -21.08 -21.83
N PRO A 450 5.52 -20.49 -22.81
CA PRO A 450 6.11 -19.16 -22.67
C PRO A 450 5.07 -18.04 -22.83
N GLY A 451 5.30 -16.92 -22.14
CA GLY A 451 4.69 -15.60 -22.38
C GLY A 451 3.18 -15.60 -22.68
N GLN A 452 2.83 -15.29 -23.91
CA GLN A 452 1.43 -15.14 -24.34
C GLN A 452 0.62 -16.44 -24.24
N LEU A 453 1.21 -17.58 -24.54
CA LEU A 453 0.53 -18.88 -24.44
C LEU A 453 0.23 -19.24 -22.99
N LEU A 454 1.14 -18.92 -22.07
CA LEU A 454 0.90 -19.11 -20.63
C LEU A 454 -0.24 -18.22 -20.15
N THR A 455 -0.25 -16.93 -20.51
CA THR A 455 -1.33 -16.01 -20.16
C THR A 455 -2.68 -16.54 -20.64
N ARG A 456 -2.74 -16.95 -21.90
CA ARG A 456 -3.96 -17.48 -22.51
C ARG A 456 -4.41 -18.78 -21.87
N PHE A 457 -3.48 -19.68 -21.54
CA PHE A 457 -3.76 -20.90 -20.77
C PHE A 457 -4.36 -20.60 -19.39
N LEU A 458 -3.80 -19.64 -18.67
CA LEU A 458 -4.30 -19.25 -17.34
C LEU A 458 -5.73 -18.70 -17.42
N LEU A 459 -6.02 -17.87 -18.43
CA LEU A 459 -7.37 -17.35 -18.68
C LEU A 459 -8.36 -18.44 -19.11
N HIS A 460 -7.92 -19.40 -19.93
CA HIS A 460 -8.77 -20.54 -20.33
C HIS A 460 -9.03 -21.57 -19.21
N SER A 461 -8.22 -21.61 -18.18
CA SER A 461 -8.30 -22.62 -17.12
C SER A 461 -9.40 -22.37 -16.09
N GLN A 462 -10.52 -21.79 -16.50
CA GLN A 462 -11.69 -21.46 -15.65
C GLN A 462 -11.36 -20.47 -14.51
N ALA A 463 -10.38 -19.61 -14.71
CA ALA A 463 -10.10 -18.54 -13.78
C ALA A 463 -11.23 -17.50 -13.82
N SER A 464 -11.70 -17.07 -12.65
CA SER A 464 -12.55 -15.89 -12.53
C SER A 464 -11.69 -14.63 -12.67
N LEU A 465 -12.18 -13.65 -13.44
CA LEU A 465 -11.48 -12.40 -13.69
C LEU A 465 -12.37 -11.22 -13.34
N VAL A 466 -11.84 -10.27 -12.58
CA VAL A 466 -12.45 -8.97 -12.36
C VAL A 466 -11.72 -7.90 -13.16
N TYR A 467 -12.46 -7.21 -14.01
CA TYR A 467 -11.97 -6.09 -14.83
C TYR A 467 -12.37 -4.76 -14.20
N LEU A 468 -11.43 -3.84 -14.12
CA LEU A 468 -11.61 -2.48 -13.64
C LEU A 468 -11.45 -1.50 -14.81
N PRO A 469 -12.44 -0.62 -15.06
CA PRO A 469 -12.37 0.34 -16.18
C PRO A 469 -11.37 1.48 -15.95
N GLU A 470 -10.90 1.67 -14.73
CA GLU A 470 -9.96 2.74 -14.38
C GLU A 470 -8.61 2.52 -15.05
N VAL A 471 -8.06 3.59 -15.62
CA VAL A 471 -6.71 3.61 -16.17
C VAL A 471 -5.70 3.71 -15.02
N ALA A 472 -5.02 2.62 -14.74
CA ALA A 472 -3.99 2.56 -13.71
C ALA A 472 -2.64 2.03 -14.23
N TYR A 473 -2.58 1.65 -15.51
CA TYR A 473 -1.37 1.20 -16.21
C TYR A 473 -1.12 2.10 -17.42
N ILE A 474 0.10 2.61 -17.57
CA ILE A 474 0.50 3.45 -18.70
C ILE A 474 1.60 2.71 -19.47
N SER A 475 1.30 2.31 -20.70
CA SER A 475 2.28 1.67 -21.58
C SER A 475 2.98 2.72 -22.45
N SER A 476 4.31 2.71 -22.47
CA SER A 476 5.12 3.58 -23.31
C SER A 476 5.42 2.94 -24.68
N ASN A 477 5.20 1.64 -24.82
CA ASN A 477 5.41 0.93 -26.07
C ASN A 477 4.10 0.41 -26.63
N SER A 478 3.93 0.58 -27.93
CA SER A 478 2.73 0.15 -28.65
C SER A 478 2.57 -1.38 -28.75
N GLN A 479 3.57 -2.15 -28.30
CA GLN A 479 3.49 -3.61 -28.33
C GLN A 479 4.01 -4.21 -27.02
N PRO A 480 3.19 -5.03 -26.31
CA PRO A 480 3.73 -6.02 -25.40
C PRO A 480 4.72 -6.87 -26.20
N VAL A 481 5.79 -7.31 -25.55
CA VAL A 481 6.78 -8.19 -26.21
C VAL A 481 6.03 -9.41 -26.76
N GLN A 482 5.60 -9.32 -28.02
CA GLN A 482 5.24 -10.49 -28.80
C GLN A 482 6.52 -11.31 -28.90
N THR A 483 6.42 -12.61 -28.77
CA THR A 483 7.52 -13.51 -29.10
C THR A 483 7.89 -13.21 -30.55
N LEU A 484 8.92 -12.37 -30.75
CA LEU A 484 9.42 -12.09 -32.10
C LEU A 484 10.09 -13.36 -32.58
N ILE A 485 9.40 -14.08 -33.44
CA ILE A 485 9.94 -15.25 -34.10
C ILE A 485 10.87 -14.71 -35.22
N SER A 486 12.15 -14.67 -34.92
CA SER A 486 13.17 -14.07 -35.79
C SER A 486 14.01 -15.11 -36.54
N ASN A 487 13.95 -16.37 -36.14
CA ASN A 487 14.75 -17.44 -36.76
C ASN A 487 14.04 -18.81 -36.68
N SER A 488 14.59 -19.78 -37.43
CA SER A 488 14.01 -21.13 -37.54
C SER A 488 13.94 -21.90 -36.23
N GLN A 489 14.87 -21.68 -35.29
CA GLN A 489 14.84 -22.34 -33.99
C GLN A 489 13.70 -21.80 -33.13
N GLU A 490 13.52 -20.48 -33.12
CA GLU A 490 12.41 -19.84 -32.38
C GLU A 490 11.05 -20.25 -32.95
N THR A 491 10.93 -20.41 -34.26
CA THR A 491 9.73 -20.94 -34.91
C THR A 491 9.42 -22.35 -34.42
N SER A 492 10.43 -23.22 -34.34
CA SER A 492 10.29 -24.59 -33.88
C SER A 492 9.91 -24.65 -32.40
N ASP A 493 10.53 -23.84 -31.57
CA ASP A 493 10.26 -23.76 -30.13
C ASP A 493 8.82 -23.24 -29.84
N TYR A 494 8.40 -22.22 -30.59
CA TYR A 494 7.05 -21.69 -30.48
C TYR A 494 5.98 -22.71 -30.93
N PHE A 495 6.21 -23.40 -32.07
CA PHE A 495 5.31 -24.46 -32.52
C PHE A 495 5.18 -25.59 -31.49
N THR A 496 6.29 -26.03 -30.89
CA THR A 496 6.29 -27.02 -29.82
C THR A 496 5.45 -26.56 -28.61
N ALA A 497 5.62 -25.30 -28.21
CA ALA A 497 4.83 -24.71 -27.12
C ALA A 497 3.33 -24.55 -27.49
N LEU A 498 3.02 -24.23 -28.75
CA LEU A 498 1.65 -24.14 -29.26
C LEU A 498 0.95 -25.49 -29.28
N MET A 499 1.66 -26.55 -29.66
CA MET A 499 1.16 -27.93 -29.56
C MET A 499 0.89 -28.33 -28.11
N ALA A 500 1.81 -28.01 -27.19
CA ALA A 500 1.60 -28.25 -25.77
C ALA A 500 0.39 -27.49 -25.24
N TYR A 501 0.20 -26.23 -25.65
CA TYR A 501 -0.97 -25.42 -25.31
C TYR A 501 -2.28 -26.09 -25.80
N HIS A 502 -2.34 -26.55 -27.04
CA HIS A 502 -3.50 -27.22 -27.60
C HIS A 502 -3.88 -28.48 -26.80
N VAL A 503 -2.90 -29.31 -26.47
CA VAL A 503 -3.09 -30.51 -25.63
C VAL A 503 -3.59 -30.15 -24.24
N LEU A 504 -2.97 -29.15 -23.59
CA LEU A 504 -3.31 -28.73 -22.24
C LEU A 504 -4.72 -28.12 -22.15
N THR A 505 -5.16 -27.41 -23.18
CA THR A 505 -6.52 -26.85 -23.28
C THR A 505 -7.56 -27.89 -23.75
N LYS A 506 -7.13 -29.11 -24.05
CA LYS A 506 -7.97 -30.18 -24.64
C LYS A 506 -8.72 -29.70 -25.89
N GLY A 507 -8.09 -28.86 -26.69
CA GLY A 507 -8.66 -28.25 -27.88
C GLY A 507 -9.79 -27.23 -27.62
N ALA A 508 -9.92 -26.70 -26.41
CA ALA A 508 -10.97 -25.74 -26.07
C ALA A 508 -10.81 -24.37 -26.77
N ASP A 509 -9.61 -24.06 -27.28
CA ASP A 509 -9.26 -22.80 -27.97
C ASP A 509 -8.84 -23.07 -29.44
N LYS A 510 -9.65 -23.82 -30.16
CA LYS A 510 -9.37 -24.26 -31.54
C LYS A 510 -9.15 -23.09 -32.51
N ASP A 511 -9.95 -22.04 -32.40
CA ASP A 511 -9.87 -20.90 -33.32
C ASP A 511 -8.53 -20.17 -33.18
N PHE A 512 -8.08 -19.95 -31.95
CA PHE A 512 -6.76 -19.37 -31.71
C PHE A 512 -5.65 -20.29 -32.22
N TYR A 513 -5.70 -21.58 -31.89
CA TYR A 513 -4.71 -22.55 -32.32
C TYR A 513 -4.61 -22.60 -33.85
N HIS A 514 -5.76 -22.60 -34.57
CA HIS A 514 -5.84 -22.57 -36.00
C HIS A 514 -5.21 -21.27 -36.59
N GLN A 515 -5.55 -20.12 -36.02
CA GLN A 515 -5.00 -18.83 -36.46
C GLN A 515 -3.47 -18.75 -36.28
N GLU A 516 -2.93 -19.25 -35.18
CA GLU A 516 -1.50 -19.28 -34.92
C GLU A 516 -0.79 -20.24 -35.87
N LEU A 517 -1.35 -21.40 -36.19
CA LEU A 517 -0.81 -22.32 -37.20
C LEU A 517 -0.78 -21.67 -38.58
N LEU A 518 -1.82 -20.96 -38.99
CA LEU A 518 -1.85 -20.21 -40.24
C LEU A 518 -0.78 -19.10 -40.27
N SER A 519 -0.58 -18.41 -39.15
CA SER A 519 0.46 -17.38 -39.02
C SER A 519 1.86 -17.97 -39.21
N LEU A 520 2.14 -19.12 -38.57
CA LEU A 520 3.40 -19.84 -38.74
C LEU A 520 3.60 -20.34 -40.19
N SER A 521 2.57 -20.92 -40.80
CA SER A 521 2.60 -21.40 -42.19
C SER A 521 2.91 -20.27 -43.18
N ASN A 522 2.42 -19.07 -42.95
CA ASN A 522 2.65 -17.90 -43.80
C ASN A 522 4.02 -17.25 -43.59
N ASN A 523 4.75 -17.59 -42.52
CA ASN A 523 6.09 -17.03 -42.25
C ASN A 523 7.21 -17.86 -42.92
N THR A 524 7.20 -17.89 -44.23
CA THR A 524 8.14 -18.70 -45.04
C THR A 524 9.62 -18.36 -44.84
N ALA A 525 9.96 -17.19 -44.30
CA ALA A 525 11.33 -16.76 -44.08
C ALA A 525 12.02 -17.51 -42.92
N THR A 526 11.26 -17.98 -41.92
CA THR A 526 11.79 -18.63 -40.71
C THR A 526 11.30 -20.07 -40.56
N LEU A 527 10.42 -20.56 -41.42
CA LEU A 527 9.79 -21.88 -41.31
C LEU A 527 10.73 -23.01 -41.80
N PRO A 528 11.15 -23.95 -40.92
CA PRO A 528 11.90 -25.12 -41.31
C PRO A 528 11.06 -26.05 -42.22
N PRO A 529 11.64 -26.68 -43.25
CA PRO A 529 10.90 -27.55 -44.18
C PRO A 529 10.17 -28.72 -43.51
N ASN A 530 10.79 -29.35 -42.54
CA ASN A 530 10.17 -30.45 -41.75
C ASN A 530 8.99 -29.99 -40.91
N LEU A 531 8.97 -28.75 -40.44
CA LEU A 531 7.92 -28.16 -39.65
C LEU A 531 6.73 -27.74 -40.49
N ALA A 532 6.97 -27.31 -41.75
CA ALA A 532 5.92 -26.95 -42.69
C ALA A 532 4.93 -28.09 -42.92
N GLU A 533 5.44 -29.32 -43.14
CA GLU A 533 4.61 -30.51 -43.34
C GLU A 533 3.79 -30.85 -42.10
N GLU A 534 4.35 -30.69 -40.91
CA GLU A 534 3.65 -30.95 -39.65
C GLU A 534 2.55 -29.92 -39.36
N ILE A 535 2.79 -28.64 -39.67
CA ILE A 535 1.79 -27.58 -39.59
C ILE A 535 0.62 -27.85 -40.56
N ASP A 536 0.92 -28.26 -41.80
CA ASP A 536 -0.12 -28.59 -42.78
C ASP A 536 -1.00 -29.77 -42.31
N ILE A 537 -0.39 -30.79 -41.71
CA ILE A 537 -1.13 -31.91 -41.09
C ILE A 537 -2.05 -31.41 -39.96
N GLN A 538 -1.55 -30.55 -39.10
CA GLN A 538 -2.36 -30.00 -37.99
C GLN A 538 -3.50 -29.12 -38.50
N LEU A 539 -3.27 -28.31 -39.53
CA LEU A 539 -4.33 -27.51 -40.16
C LEU A 539 -5.42 -28.39 -40.81
N ALA A 540 -4.99 -29.48 -41.45
CA ALA A 540 -5.93 -30.44 -42.02
C ALA A 540 -6.78 -31.19 -40.96
N LEU A 541 -6.24 -31.44 -39.78
CA LEU A 541 -6.96 -32.06 -38.68
C LEU A 541 -7.99 -31.12 -38.00
N LEU A 542 -7.83 -29.81 -38.19
CA LEU A 542 -8.75 -28.79 -37.65
C LEU A 542 -9.88 -28.43 -38.62
N SER A 543 -9.68 -28.62 -39.92
CA SER A 543 -10.67 -28.40 -40.96
C SER A 543 -11.72 -29.53 -40.98
#